data_41a2c300180c853affc013275935cf6f
#
_entry.id   41a2c300180c853affc013275935cf6f
#
_cell.length_a   1.000
_cell.length_b   1.000
_cell.length_c   1.000
_cell.angle_alpha   90.00
_cell.angle_beta   90.00
_cell.angle_gamma   90.00
#
_symmetry.space_group_name_H-M   'P 1'
#
loop_
_entity.id
_entity.type
_entity.pdbx_description
1 polymer ?
#
loop_
_entity_poly.entity_id
_entity_poly.type
_entity_poly.pdbx_seq_one_letter_code
_entity_poly.pdbx_strand_id
1 'polypeptide(L)'
;FPDFGRGEDETLNLLAPYVLGRATRLDSPISFAHMDPPTPWITWAMSLWNARLNQNLLHSASAPFAVEAEKKVIDWLTPFYGMDGGHMCSGSTIANITALWAAREVRGVKKVVASRSAHFSIAKAASLLGLSYEQIPTDVRGRLNLNEIEDMSDACLVLTAGTTDTGAIDPLVLVGQAKWTHVDAAWAGPLRLSLTHAYLLDGITGADSIAVSAHKWLFQPKDSSLIMFRDTELANSGISFGGSYLAAPNVGLQ
;
A
#
# COMPACT_ATOMS: atom_id res chain seq x y z
N PHE A 1 29.83 -22.15 -7.59
CA PHE A 1 30.43 -20.99 -6.91
C PHE A 1 31.93 -20.93 -7.24
N PRO A 2 32.50 -19.74 -7.46
CA PRO A 2 33.94 -19.62 -7.62
C PRO A 2 34.63 -19.96 -6.29
N ASP A 3 35.82 -20.57 -6.37
CA ASP A 3 36.56 -20.97 -5.18
C ASP A 3 37.07 -19.77 -4.36
N PHE A 4 37.21 -18.61 -5.02
CA PHE A 4 37.65 -17.37 -4.41
C PHE A 4 36.79 -16.18 -4.83
N GLY A 5 36.55 -15.23 -3.94
CA GLY A 5 35.94 -13.95 -4.24
C GLY A 5 36.85 -13.06 -5.10
N ARG A 6 36.25 -12.11 -5.84
CA ARG A 6 37.01 -11.21 -6.74
C ARG A 6 37.40 -9.87 -6.11
N GLY A 7 36.95 -9.62 -4.90
CA GLY A 7 37.06 -8.29 -4.29
C GLY A 7 36.00 -7.29 -4.81
N GLU A 8 35.92 -6.15 -4.13
CA GLU A 8 34.83 -5.17 -4.32
C GLU A 8 34.95 -4.46 -5.67
N ASP A 9 36.11 -3.90 -5.99
CA ASP A 9 36.33 -3.12 -7.20
C ASP A 9 36.15 -3.96 -8.48
N GLU A 10 36.71 -5.17 -8.51
CA GLU A 10 36.54 -6.07 -9.65
C GLU A 10 35.08 -6.47 -9.82
N THR A 11 34.38 -6.73 -8.73
CA THR A 11 32.95 -7.08 -8.74
C THR A 11 32.11 -5.94 -9.27
N LEU A 12 32.33 -4.70 -8.79
CA LEU A 12 31.61 -3.53 -9.26
C LEU A 12 31.86 -3.26 -10.75
N ASN A 13 33.11 -3.33 -11.19
CA ASN A 13 33.48 -3.14 -12.60
C ASN A 13 32.85 -4.23 -13.51
N LEU A 14 32.79 -5.45 -13.05
CA LEU A 14 32.13 -6.55 -13.77
C LEU A 14 30.61 -6.36 -13.88
N LEU A 15 29.96 -5.93 -12.80
CA LEU A 15 28.49 -5.84 -12.74
C LEU A 15 27.93 -4.56 -13.36
N ALA A 16 28.67 -3.44 -13.31
CA ALA A 16 28.17 -2.14 -13.77
C ALA A 16 27.61 -2.17 -15.21
N PRO A 17 28.23 -2.79 -16.23
CA PRO A 17 27.67 -2.87 -17.57
C PRO A 17 26.34 -3.62 -17.65
N TYR A 18 26.11 -4.57 -16.74
CA TYR A 18 24.87 -5.34 -16.68
C TYR A 18 23.79 -4.61 -15.91
N VAL A 19 24.11 -4.03 -14.76
CA VAL A 19 23.14 -3.36 -13.89
C VAL A 19 22.76 -2.00 -14.47
N LEU A 20 23.74 -1.16 -14.78
CA LEU A 20 23.51 0.21 -15.25
C LEU A 20 23.28 0.25 -16.77
N GLY A 21 24.02 -0.55 -17.55
CA GLY A 21 23.97 -0.53 -19.00
C GLY A 21 22.75 -1.24 -19.61
N ARG A 22 22.08 -2.12 -18.87
CA ARG A 22 20.88 -2.84 -19.32
C ARG A 22 19.59 -2.43 -18.60
N ALA A 23 19.68 -1.53 -17.63
CA ALA A 23 18.51 -1.04 -16.92
C ALA A 23 17.61 -0.21 -17.85
N THR A 24 16.30 -0.41 -17.76
CA THR A 24 15.34 0.52 -18.37
C THR A 24 15.42 1.85 -17.63
N ARG A 25 15.57 2.95 -18.36
CA ARG A 25 15.79 4.29 -17.83
C ARG A 25 14.49 4.91 -17.28
N LEU A 26 13.89 4.26 -16.25
CA LEU A 26 12.72 4.80 -15.54
C LEU A 26 13.06 6.07 -14.74
N ASP A 27 14.33 6.31 -14.47
CA ASP A 27 14.88 7.53 -13.87
C ASP A 27 14.85 8.74 -14.80
N SER A 28 14.54 8.55 -16.07
CA SER A 28 14.49 9.64 -17.06
C SER A 28 13.23 10.50 -16.86
N PRO A 29 13.36 11.85 -16.92
CA PRO A 29 12.20 12.75 -16.80
C PRO A 29 11.19 12.62 -17.97
N ILE A 30 11.56 11.95 -19.05
CA ILE A 30 10.69 11.64 -20.19
C ILE A 30 10.13 10.21 -20.15
N SER A 31 10.35 9.49 -19.06
CA SER A 31 9.77 8.15 -18.86
C SER A 31 8.29 8.27 -18.53
N PHE A 32 7.44 7.73 -19.39
CA PHE A 32 5.99 7.63 -19.19
C PHE A 32 5.54 6.17 -19.05
N ALA A 33 6.48 5.25 -19.00
CA ALA A 33 6.19 3.83 -18.95
C ALA A 33 5.78 3.42 -17.54
N HIS A 34 4.75 2.56 -17.49
CA HIS A 34 4.33 1.92 -16.26
C HIS A 34 3.84 2.91 -15.18
N MET A 35 3.96 2.55 -13.93
CA MET A 35 3.54 3.34 -12.77
C MET A 35 4.73 3.85 -11.94
N ASP A 36 5.94 3.73 -12.47
CA ASP A 36 7.19 3.96 -11.76
C ASP A 36 7.79 5.31 -12.20
N PRO A 37 7.46 6.41 -11.52
CA PRO A 37 8.01 7.71 -11.84
C PRO A 37 9.48 7.81 -11.43
N PRO A 38 10.25 8.73 -12.04
CA PRO A 38 11.58 9.05 -11.55
C PRO A 38 11.51 9.56 -10.12
N THR A 39 12.44 9.13 -9.28
CA THR A 39 12.51 9.53 -7.88
C THR A 39 13.42 10.75 -7.69
N PRO A 40 13.10 11.69 -6.77
CA PRO A 40 13.97 12.83 -6.47
C PRO A 40 15.33 12.38 -5.92
N TRP A 41 16.40 13.12 -6.25
CA TRP A 41 17.77 12.79 -5.81
C TRP A 41 17.91 12.62 -4.29
N ILE A 42 17.12 13.35 -3.51
CA ILE A 42 17.15 13.23 -2.04
C ILE A 42 16.80 11.81 -1.57
N THR A 43 15.93 11.10 -2.28
CA THR A 43 15.58 9.73 -1.94
C THR A 43 16.74 8.77 -2.18
N TRP A 44 17.65 9.07 -3.12
CA TRP A 44 18.86 8.27 -3.36
C TRP A 44 19.83 8.41 -2.18
N ALA A 45 20.03 9.65 -1.68
CA ALA A 45 20.83 9.88 -0.47
C ALA A 45 20.24 9.14 0.73
N MET A 46 18.92 9.19 0.92
CA MET A 46 18.24 8.46 1.98
C MET A 46 18.40 6.96 1.84
N SER A 47 18.34 6.41 0.63
CA SER A 47 18.56 4.98 0.37
C SER A 47 19.98 4.55 0.72
N LEU A 48 20.99 5.38 0.40
CA LEU A 48 22.39 5.13 0.80
C LEU A 48 22.56 5.15 2.32
N TRP A 49 21.93 6.11 3.02
CA TRP A 49 21.97 6.16 4.48
C TRP A 49 21.29 4.95 5.11
N ASN A 50 20.11 4.60 4.59
CA ASN A 50 19.38 3.42 5.06
C ASN A 50 20.21 2.14 4.90
N ALA A 51 20.83 1.94 3.74
CA ALA A 51 21.70 0.79 3.48
C ALA A 51 22.92 0.77 4.44
N ARG A 52 23.54 1.94 4.72
CA ARG A 52 24.69 2.06 5.63
C ARG A 52 24.32 1.82 7.07
N LEU A 53 23.17 2.34 7.53
CA LEU A 53 22.72 2.25 8.93
C LEU A 53 22.07 0.90 9.24
N ASN A 54 21.47 0.24 8.26
CA ASN A 54 20.84 -1.08 8.37
C ASN A 54 19.92 -1.20 9.59
N GLN A 55 19.05 -0.22 9.80
CA GLN A 55 18.17 -0.14 10.96
C GLN A 55 16.95 -1.03 10.80
N ASN A 56 16.45 -1.57 11.93
CA ASN A 56 15.24 -2.35 12.03
C ASN A 56 14.24 -1.59 12.92
N LEU A 57 13.05 -1.31 12.37
CA LEU A 57 12.00 -0.53 13.06
C LEU A 57 11.23 -1.31 14.13
N LEU A 58 11.47 -2.62 14.26
CA LEU A 58 10.83 -3.45 15.30
C LEU A 58 11.11 -2.95 16.73
N HIS A 59 12.23 -2.26 16.93
CA HIS A 59 12.60 -1.79 18.25
C HIS A 59 13.17 -0.36 18.18
N SER A 60 12.60 0.54 18.96
CA SER A 60 13.04 1.94 19.02
C SER A 60 14.50 2.14 19.40
N ALA A 61 15.10 1.21 20.15
CA ALA A 61 16.52 1.28 20.48
C ALA A 61 17.44 1.01 19.27
N SER A 62 16.99 0.22 18.28
CA SER A 62 17.74 -0.05 17.04
C SER A 62 17.48 0.97 15.94
N ALA A 63 16.33 1.66 15.98
CA ALA A 63 15.92 2.63 14.97
C ALA A 63 15.21 3.84 15.60
N PRO A 64 15.84 4.59 16.53
CA PRO A 64 15.14 5.60 17.32
C PRO A 64 14.52 6.70 16.47
N PHE A 65 15.25 7.23 15.49
CA PHE A 65 14.73 8.26 14.60
C PHE A 65 13.76 7.70 13.53
N ALA A 66 14.04 6.52 12.97
CA ALA A 66 13.24 5.98 11.88
C ALA A 66 11.82 5.62 12.34
N VAL A 67 11.66 5.10 13.56
CA VAL A 67 10.35 4.83 14.17
C VAL A 67 9.55 6.13 14.36
N GLU A 68 10.19 7.19 14.87
CA GLU A 68 9.55 8.50 15.03
C GLU A 68 9.21 9.15 13.69
N ALA A 69 10.09 9.01 12.70
CA ALA A 69 9.88 9.53 11.35
C ALA A 69 8.70 8.85 10.65
N GLU A 70 8.59 7.52 10.74
CA GLU A 70 7.44 6.79 10.22
C GLU A 70 6.14 7.29 10.83
N LYS A 71 6.07 7.33 12.16
CA LYS A 71 4.90 7.86 12.87
C LYS A 71 4.55 9.27 12.40
N LYS A 72 5.54 10.14 12.26
CA LYS A 72 5.32 11.52 11.82
C LYS A 72 4.77 11.61 10.41
N VAL A 73 5.23 10.77 9.49
CA VAL A 73 4.70 10.69 8.11
C VAL A 73 3.25 10.23 8.12
N ILE A 74 2.93 9.21 8.90
CA ILE A 74 1.55 8.73 9.07
C ILE A 74 0.66 9.85 9.63
N ASP A 75 1.08 10.51 10.71
CA ASP A 75 0.34 11.62 11.34
C ASP A 75 0.09 12.79 10.36
N TRP A 76 0.99 13.05 9.41
CA TRP A 76 0.81 14.08 8.38
C TRP A 76 -0.19 13.68 7.30
N LEU A 77 -0.25 12.41 6.95
CA LEU A 77 -1.05 11.94 5.81
C LEU A 77 -2.47 11.53 6.20
N THR A 78 -2.65 10.90 7.36
CA THR A 78 -3.95 10.36 7.78
C THR A 78 -5.10 11.37 7.78
N PRO A 79 -4.92 12.67 8.14
CA PRO A 79 -6.02 13.65 8.12
C PRO A 79 -6.63 13.86 6.71
N PHE A 80 -5.82 13.76 5.65
CA PHE A 80 -6.32 13.90 4.28
C PHE A 80 -7.28 12.79 3.88
N TYR A 81 -7.18 11.64 4.53
CA TYR A 81 -7.98 10.45 4.26
C TYR A 81 -9.04 10.17 5.31
N GLY A 82 -9.14 10.97 6.37
CA GLY A 82 -10.06 10.73 7.48
C GLY A 82 -9.70 9.48 8.31
N MET A 83 -8.41 9.14 8.35
CA MET A 83 -7.87 8.00 9.11
C MET A 83 -7.25 8.48 10.42
N ASP A 84 -7.21 7.62 11.45
CA ASP A 84 -6.61 7.97 12.74
C ASP A 84 -5.17 7.45 12.90
N GLY A 85 -4.75 6.50 12.06
CA GLY A 85 -3.40 5.96 12.09
C GLY A 85 -3.14 4.93 11.00
N GLY A 86 -2.03 4.23 11.14
CA GLY A 86 -1.56 3.23 10.17
C GLY A 86 -0.07 2.98 10.29
N HIS A 87 0.51 2.37 9.26
CA HIS A 87 1.95 2.13 9.20
C HIS A 87 2.44 2.01 7.74
N MET A 88 3.75 2.11 7.56
CA MET A 88 4.39 1.84 6.29
C MET A 88 4.50 0.34 6.04
N CYS A 89 4.49 -0.05 4.78
CA CYS A 89 4.74 -1.43 4.35
C CYS A 89 5.45 -1.46 3.00
N SER A 90 6.01 -2.63 2.66
CA SER A 90 6.88 -2.80 1.50
C SER A 90 6.17 -2.73 0.13
N GLY A 91 4.86 -2.54 0.11
CA GLY A 91 4.10 -2.40 -1.14
C GLY A 91 2.61 -2.55 -0.92
N SER A 92 1.80 -2.06 -1.86
CA SER A 92 0.34 -2.07 -1.73
C SER A 92 -0.25 -3.48 -1.71
N THR A 93 0.44 -4.48 -2.23
CA THR A 93 0.02 -5.89 -2.04
C THR A 93 0.00 -6.24 -0.56
N ILE A 94 1.05 -5.88 0.18
CA ILE A 94 1.12 -6.10 1.63
C ILE A 94 0.08 -5.24 2.36
N ALA A 95 -0.09 -3.97 1.97
CA ALA A 95 -1.12 -3.09 2.52
C ALA A 95 -2.53 -3.69 2.35
N ASN A 96 -2.85 -4.20 1.16
CA ASN A 96 -4.13 -4.85 0.89
C ASN A 96 -4.32 -6.14 1.71
N ILE A 97 -3.28 -6.97 1.84
CA ILE A 97 -3.33 -8.17 2.70
C ILE A 97 -3.60 -7.76 4.14
N THR A 98 -2.89 -6.77 4.67
CA THR A 98 -3.05 -6.27 6.04
C THR A 98 -4.47 -5.75 6.29
N ALA A 99 -5.04 -4.99 5.35
CA ALA A 99 -6.40 -4.48 5.43
C ALA A 99 -7.44 -5.60 5.51
N LEU A 100 -7.34 -6.59 4.60
CA LEU A 100 -8.28 -7.71 4.56
C LEU A 100 -8.09 -8.64 5.76
N TRP A 101 -6.87 -8.79 6.25
CA TRP A 101 -6.58 -9.54 7.47
C TRP A 101 -7.25 -8.87 8.67
N ALA A 102 -7.07 -7.56 8.86
CA ALA A 102 -7.77 -6.81 9.91
C ALA A 102 -9.30 -6.97 9.81
N ALA A 103 -9.87 -6.78 8.61
CA ALA A 103 -11.30 -6.95 8.38
C ALA A 103 -11.80 -8.35 8.79
N ARG A 104 -11.06 -9.40 8.47
CA ARG A 104 -11.39 -10.78 8.86
C ARG A 104 -11.38 -10.94 10.38
N GLU A 105 -10.29 -10.53 11.05
CA GLU A 105 -10.10 -10.77 12.48
C GLU A 105 -11.06 -9.95 13.35
N VAL A 106 -11.21 -8.65 13.05
CA VAL A 106 -11.96 -7.76 13.95
C VAL A 106 -13.44 -7.62 13.59
N ARG A 107 -13.84 -7.96 12.36
CA ARG A 107 -15.24 -7.90 11.93
C ARG A 107 -15.81 -9.24 11.49
N GLY A 108 -15.01 -10.31 11.45
CA GLY A 108 -15.46 -11.63 11.00
C GLY A 108 -15.97 -11.62 9.56
N VAL A 109 -15.29 -10.88 8.69
CA VAL A 109 -15.58 -10.87 7.24
C VAL A 109 -15.30 -12.25 6.67
N LYS A 110 -16.18 -12.75 5.79
CA LYS A 110 -16.07 -14.08 5.18
C LYS A 110 -15.79 -14.03 3.68
N LYS A 111 -16.17 -12.93 3.05
CA LYS A 111 -15.96 -12.75 1.60
C LYS A 111 -15.37 -11.37 1.29
N VAL A 112 -14.68 -11.30 0.17
CA VAL A 112 -14.19 -10.06 -0.43
C VAL A 112 -14.96 -9.84 -1.72
N VAL A 113 -15.53 -8.66 -1.87
CA VAL A 113 -16.23 -8.22 -3.07
C VAL A 113 -15.44 -7.08 -3.71
N ALA A 114 -15.11 -7.20 -4.98
CA ALA A 114 -14.36 -6.17 -5.71
C ALA A 114 -14.75 -6.13 -7.19
N SER A 115 -14.44 -5.05 -7.87
CA SER A 115 -14.61 -4.93 -9.32
C SER A 115 -13.70 -5.91 -10.07
N ARG A 116 -14.08 -6.30 -11.29
CA ARG A 116 -13.20 -7.07 -12.21
C ARG A 116 -11.91 -6.32 -12.56
N SER A 117 -11.92 -5.00 -12.49
CA SER A 117 -10.75 -4.14 -12.70
C SER A 117 -9.91 -3.94 -11.43
N ALA A 118 -10.28 -4.56 -10.31
CA ALA A 118 -9.45 -4.52 -9.10
C ALA A 118 -8.09 -5.17 -9.34
N HIS A 119 -7.06 -4.62 -8.72
CA HIS A 119 -5.72 -5.17 -8.82
C HIS A 119 -5.68 -6.62 -8.31
N PHE A 120 -4.94 -7.48 -8.98
CA PHE A 120 -4.87 -8.92 -8.67
C PHE A 120 -4.40 -9.23 -7.23
N SER A 121 -3.76 -8.28 -6.54
CA SER A 121 -3.40 -8.42 -5.12
C SER A 121 -4.61 -8.67 -4.22
N ILE A 122 -5.79 -8.18 -4.60
CA ILE A 122 -7.02 -8.36 -3.83
C ILE A 122 -7.44 -9.84 -3.86
N ALA A 123 -7.48 -10.44 -5.05
CA ALA A 123 -7.76 -11.87 -5.18
C ALA A 123 -6.73 -12.74 -4.46
N LYS A 124 -5.43 -12.37 -4.56
CA LYS A 124 -4.35 -13.05 -3.83
C LYS A 124 -4.53 -12.94 -2.32
N ALA A 125 -4.84 -11.75 -1.82
CA ALA A 125 -5.07 -11.53 -0.39
C ALA A 125 -6.26 -12.35 0.12
N ALA A 126 -7.38 -12.36 -0.60
CA ALA A 126 -8.54 -13.18 -0.28
C ALA A 126 -8.17 -14.67 -0.20
N SER A 127 -7.45 -15.17 -1.20
CA SER A 127 -6.97 -16.56 -1.25
C SER A 127 -6.06 -16.91 -0.07
N LEU A 128 -5.05 -16.07 0.23
CA LEU A 128 -4.12 -16.27 1.35
C LEU A 128 -4.83 -16.29 2.70
N LEU A 129 -5.88 -15.47 2.84
CA LEU A 129 -6.63 -15.34 4.08
C LEU A 129 -7.79 -16.34 4.20
N GLY A 130 -8.01 -17.20 3.20
CA GLY A 130 -9.11 -18.17 3.19
C GLY A 130 -10.49 -17.52 3.07
N LEU A 131 -10.56 -16.32 2.51
CA LEU A 131 -11.81 -15.60 2.23
C LEU A 131 -12.32 -15.97 0.83
N SER A 132 -13.64 -16.08 0.67
CA SER A 132 -14.22 -16.19 -0.66
C SER A 132 -14.05 -14.87 -1.42
N TYR A 133 -13.95 -14.94 -2.75
CA TYR A 133 -13.72 -13.78 -3.60
C TYR A 133 -14.80 -13.70 -4.68
N GLU A 134 -15.49 -12.57 -4.71
CA GLU A 134 -16.55 -12.28 -5.67
C GLU A 134 -16.15 -11.07 -6.52
N GLN A 135 -16.26 -11.22 -7.84
CA GLN A 135 -15.95 -10.16 -8.80
C GLN A 135 -17.23 -9.57 -9.39
N ILE A 136 -17.42 -8.28 -9.16
CA ILE A 136 -18.52 -7.52 -9.75
C ILE A 136 -18.11 -7.02 -11.15
N PRO A 137 -18.98 -7.14 -12.19
CA PRO A 137 -18.74 -6.55 -13.48
C PRO A 137 -18.49 -5.03 -13.40
N THR A 138 -17.78 -4.52 -14.38
CA THR A 138 -17.56 -3.07 -14.53
C THR A 138 -18.60 -2.44 -15.43
N ASP A 139 -18.85 -1.15 -15.24
CA ASP A 139 -19.59 -0.31 -16.18
C ASP A 139 -18.72 0.00 -17.42
N VAL A 140 -19.30 0.74 -18.37
CA VAL A 140 -18.62 1.14 -19.61
C VAL A 140 -17.40 2.06 -19.39
N ARG A 141 -17.23 2.60 -18.18
CA ARG A 141 -16.10 3.43 -17.78
C ARG A 141 -15.03 2.65 -16.99
N GLY A 142 -15.20 1.34 -16.85
CA GLY A 142 -14.29 0.48 -16.11
C GLY A 142 -14.43 0.57 -14.58
N ARG A 143 -15.52 1.14 -14.06
CA ARG A 143 -15.82 1.25 -12.63
C ARG A 143 -16.74 0.11 -12.19
N LEU A 144 -16.68 -0.25 -10.92
CA LEU A 144 -17.59 -1.22 -10.32
C LEU A 144 -19.07 -0.85 -10.65
N ASN A 145 -19.81 -1.82 -11.19
CA ASN A 145 -21.21 -1.61 -11.59
C ASN A 145 -22.16 -1.71 -10.38
N LEU A 146 -22.76 -0.58 -10.00
CA LEU A 146 -23.65 -0.48 -8.85
C LEU A 146 -24.88 -1.41 -8.93
N ASN A 147 -25.33 -1.74 -10.14
CA ASN A 147 -26.55 -2.55 -10.35
C ASN A 147 -26.32 -4.05 -10.09
N GLU A 148 -25.08 -4.47 -9.95
CA GLU A 148 -24.69 -5.87 -9.77
C GLU A 148 -24.27 -6.18 -8.32
N ILE A 149 -24.55 -5.25 -7.40
CA ILE A 149 -24.18 -5.41 -5.99
C ILE A 149 -25.32 -6.14 -5.26
N GLU A 150 -24.95 -7.25 -4.62
CA GLU A 150 -25.84 -8.02 -3.74
C GLU A 150 -25.62 -7.66 -2.26
N ASP A 151 -26.10 -8.52 -1.35
CA ASP A 151 -25.89 -8.34 0.09
C ASP A 151 -24.41 -8.39 0.48
N MET A 152 -23.95 -7.35 1.17
CA MET A 152 -22.59 -7.17 1.65
C MET A 152 -22.47 -7.22 3.18
N SER A 153 -23.49 -7.73 3.88
CA SER A 153 -23.56 -7.74 5.35
C SER A 153 -22.44 -8.54 6.02
N ASP A 154 -21.84 -9.50 5.31
CA ASP A 154 -20.70 -10.31 5.78
C ASP A 154 -19.41 -10.06 4.94
N ALA A 155 -19.42 -9.07 4.05
CA ALA A 155 -18.37 -8.82 3.08
C ALA A 155 -17.43 -7.68 3.48
N CYS A 156 -16.19 -7.80 3.00
CA CYS A 156 -15.31 -6.67 2.76
C CYS A 156 -15.49 -6.20 1.31
N LEU A 157 -16.03 -4.99 1.13
CA LEU A 157 -16.07 -4.34 -0.16
C LEU A 157 -14.73 -3.65 -0.41
N VAL A 158 -14.07 -4.00 -1.50
CA VAL A 158 -12.84 -3.33 -1.95
C VAL A 158 -13.17 -2.44 -3.14
N LEU A 159 -13.01 -1.14 -2.96
CA LEU A 159 -13.15 -0.13 -3.99
C LEU A 159 -11.77 0.29 -4.50
N THR A 160 -11.60 0.34 -5.81
CA THR A 160 -10.33 0.74 -6.42
C THR A 160 -10.37 2.23 -6.78
N ALA A 161 -9.46 3.01 -6.21
CA ALA A 161 -9.25 4.39 -6.59
C ALA A 161 -8.06 4.47 -7.56
N GLY A 162 -8.36 4.36 -8.85
CA GLY A 162 -7.41 4.33 -9.95
C GLY A 162 -7.04 2.92 -10.40
N THR A 163 -7.89 2.32 -11.25
CA THR A 163 -7.65 1.00 -11.84
C THR A 163 -6.41 0.99 -12.72
N THR A 164 -5.73 -0.16 -12.80
CA THR A 164 -4.46 -0.32 -13.54
C THR A 164 -4.60 -0.03 -15.03
N ASP A 165 -5.72 -0.39 -15.62
CA ASP A 165 -5.93 -0.34 -17.07
C ASP A 165 -6.37 1.05 -17.53
N THR A 166 -7.25 1.73 -16.76
CA THR A 166 -7.94 2.94 -17.22
C THR A 166 -7.81 4.12 -16.26
N GLY A 167 -7.29 3.90 -15.04
CA GLY A 167 -7.27 4.91 -13.98
C GLY A 167 -8.66 5.21 -13.41
N ALA A 168 -9.67 4.40 -13.70
CA ALA A 168 -11.03 4.61 -13.22
C ALA A 168 -11.10 4.54 -11.69
N ILE A 169 -11.99 5.34 -11.11
CA ILE A 169 -12.25 5.36 -9.67
C ILE A 169 -13.63 4.75 -9.45
N ASP A 170 -13.70 3.68 -8.66
CA ASP A 170 -14.94 3.03 -8.28
C ASP A 170 -15.87 4.02 -7.52
N PRO A 171 -17.19 3.77 -7.52
CA PRO A 171 -18.15 4.67 -6.88
C PRO A 171 -17.95 4.72 -5.35
N LEU A 172 -17.26 5.74 -4.83
CA LEU A 172 -16.98 5.91 -3.40
C LEU A 172 -18.23 6.19 -2.55
N VAL A 173 -19.39 6.42 -3.18
CA VAL A 173 -20.70 6.47 -2.51
C VAL A 173 -21.06 5.14 -1.82
N LEU A 174 -20.41 4.04 -2.20
CA LEU A 174 -20.57 2.72 -1.58
C LEU A 174 -19.80 2.55 -0.27
N VAL A 175 -18.95 3.51 0.08
CA VAL A 175 -18.20 3.47 1.34
C VAL A 175 -19.17 3.41 2.52
N GLY A 176 -18.95 2.45 3.42
CA GLY A 176 -19.78 2.21 4.60
C GLY A 176 -21.02 1.33 4.35
N GLN A 177 -21.22 0.78 3.15
CA GLN A 177 -22.36 -0.09 2.83
C GLN A 177 -22.06 -1.58 3.02
N ALA A 178 -20.82 -1.94 3.35
CA ALA A 178 -20.41 -3.31 3.65
C ALA A 178 -19.99 -3.43 5.12
N LYS A 179 -19.77 -4.66 5.58
CA LYS A 179 -19.26 -4.92 6.94
C LYS A 179 -17.89 -4.30 7.20
N TRP A 180 -17.08 -4.21 6.14
CA TRP A 180 -15.83 -3.47 6.07
C TRP A 180 -15.67 -2.89 4.67
N THR A 181 -15.25 -1.66 4.56
CA THR A 181 -14.90 -1.05 3.26
C THR A 181 -13.40 -0.73 3.25
N HIS A 182 -12.71 -1.36 2.31
CA HIS A 182 -11.32 -1.06 2.02
C HIS A 182 -11.21 -0.29 0.71
N VAL A 183 -10.40 0.77 0.65
CA VAL A 183 -10.12 1.47 -0.60
C VAL A 183 -8.67 1.20 -1.01
N ASP A 184 -8.50 0.46 -2.09
CA ASP A 184 -7.20 0.35 -2.77
C ASP A 184 -6.96 1.63 -3.57
N ALA A 185 -6.35 2.61 -2.92
CA ALA A 185 -5.96 3.89 -3.48
C ALA A 185 -4.47 3.93 -3.87
N ALA A 186 -3.91 2.77 -4.19
CA ALA A 186 -2.49 2.63 -4.53
C ALA A 186 -2.05 3.59 -5.65
N TRP A 187 -2.93 3.88 -6.61
CA TRP A 187 -2.66 4.81 -7.70
C TRP A 187 -3.18 6.22 -7.39
N ALA A 188 -4.48 6.40 -7.24
CA ALA A 188 -5.09 7.73 -7.16
C ALA A 188 -5.06 8.34 -5.74
N GLY A 189 -4.65 7.60 -4.70
CA GLY A 189 -4.60 8.11 -3.32
C GLY A 189 -3.98 9.50 -3.19
N PRO A 190 -2.80 9.78 -3.77
CA PRO A 190 -2.17 11.09 -3.69
C PRO A 190 -2.97 12.26 -4.25
N LEU A 191 -4.03 12.03 -5.03
CA LEU A 191 -4.95 13.10 -5.46
C LEU A 191 -5.61 13.82 -4.28
N ARG A 192 -5.77 13.16 -3.12
CA ARG A 192 -6.30 13.82 -1.91
C ARG A 192 -5.42 14.97 -1.42
N LEU A 193 -4.15 14.99 -1.77
CA LEU A 193 -3.21 16.06 -1.44
C LEU A 193 -3.27 17.23 -2.45
N SER A 194 -4.02 17.06 -3.55
CA SER A 194 -4.13 18.07 -4.60
C SER A 194 -5.21 19.10 -4.27
N LEU A 195 -4.86 20.39 -4.35
CA LEU A 195 -5.83 21.47 -4.18
C LEU A 195 -6.95 21.49 -5.24
N THR A 196 -6.69 20.90 -6.41
CA THR A 196 -7.60 20.96 -7.57
C THR A 196 -8.26 19.62 -7.90
N HIS A 197 -7.76 18.49 -7.39
CA HIS A 197 -8.25 17.16 -7.77
C HIS A 197 -8.72 16.30 -6.58
N ALA A 198 -8.60 16.80 -5.35
CA ALA A 198 -9.00 16.06 -4.15
C ALA A 198 -10.46 15.59 -4.20
N TYR A 199 -11.34 16.36 -4.86
CA TYR A 199 -12.76 16.05 -5.02
C TYR A 199 -13.04 14.71 -5.74
N LEU A 200 -12.10 14.25 -6.57
CA LEU A 200 -12.24 12.96 -7.27
C LEU A 200 -12.31 11.78 -6.30
N LEU A 201 -11.85 11.96 -5.08
CA LEU A 201 -11.89 10.95 -4.02
C LEU A 201 -12.86 11.31 -2.89
N ASP A 202 -13.87 12.15 -3.17
CA ASP A 202 -14.90 12.46 -2.16
C ASP A 202 -15.66 11.18 -1.77
N GLY A 203 -15.85 11.03 -0.45
CA GLY A 203 -16.39 9.81 0.15
C GLY A 203 -15.33 8.85 0.70
N ILE A 204 -14.06 8.96 0.32
CA ILE A 204 -13.00 8.06 0.77
C ILE A 204 -12.81 8.05 2.30
N THR A 205 -13.09 9.18 2.96
CA THR A 205 -12.89 9.36 4.41
C THR A 205 -13.79 8.49 5.28
N GLY A 206 -14.84 7.90 4.72
CA GLY A 206 -15.71 6.95 5.42
C GLY A 206 -15.23 5.50 5.37
N ALA A 207 -14.17 5.19 4.62
CA ALA A 207 -13.61 3.84 4.53
C ALA A 207 -13.07 3.35 5.88
N ASP A 208 -13.06 2.05 6.10
CA ASP A 208 -12.46 1.45 7.29
C ASP A 208 -10.94 1.32 7.17
N SER A 209 -10.45 1.13 5.94
CA SER A 209 -9.01 1.11 5.63
C SER A 209 -8.71 1.62 4.23
N ILE A 210 -7.51 2.20 4.05
CA ILE A 210 -7.05 2.74 2.77
C ILE A 210 -5.59 2.37 2.56
N ALA A 211 -5.28 1.82 1.37
CA ALA A 211 -3.90 1.57 0.94
C ALA A 211 -3.44 2.61 -0.09
N VAL A 212 -2.24 3.16 0.09
CA VAL A 212 -1.64 4.13 -0.84
C VAL A 212 -0.21 3.73 -1.18
N SER A 213 0.16 3.65 -2.47
CA SER A 213 1.55 3.41 -2.87
C SER A 213 2.35 4.71 -2.87
N ALA A 214 3.32 4.81 -1.97
CA ALA A 214 4.23 5.96 -1.97
C ALA A 214 5.20 5.93 -3.14
N HIS A 215 5.58 4.74 -3.62
CA HIS A 215 6.47 4.57 -4.77
C HIS A 215 5.82 4.82 -6.14
N LYS A 216 4.54 5.25 -6.16
CA LYS A 216 3.86 5.73 -7.37
C LYS A 216 3.86 7.26 -7.37
N TRP A 217 2.78 7.91 -7.08
CA TRP A 217 2.63 9.36 -7.20
C TRP A 217 3.15 10.18 -6.01
N LEU A 218 3.73 9.55 -4.99
CA LEU A 218 4.52 10.26 -3.98
C LEU A 218 6.03 10.19 -4.29
N PHE A 219 6.40 9.65 -5.44
CA PHE A 219 7.77 9.65 -5.99
C PHE A 219 8.82 9.02 -5.07
N GLN A 220 8.41 8.08 -4.24
CA GLN A 220 9.35 7.37 -3.37
C GLN A 220 10.00 6.19 -4.11
N PRO A 221 11.20 5.76 -3.71
CA PRO A 221 11.76 4.50 -4.19
C PRO A 221 10.83 3.31 -3.86
N LYS A 222 10.95 2.23 -4.63
CA LYS A 222 10.37 0.94 -4.24
C LYS A 222 11.14 0.41 -3.02
N ASP A 223 10.56 -0.29 -2.16
CA ASP A 223 9.20 -0.74 -1.94
C ASP A 223 8.57 0.10 -0.83
N SER A 224 7.65 0.98 -1.16
CA SER A 224 7.10 1.93 -0.21
C SER A 224 5.60 2.12 -0.41
N SER A 225 4.82 1.82 0.61
CA SER A 225 3.36 1.98 0.66
C SER A 225 2.90 2.25 2.08
N LEU A 226 1.65 2.72 2.19
CA LEU A 226 1.00 2.95 3.47
C LEU A 226 -0.27 2.11 3.54
N ILE A 227 -0.56 1.59 4.73
CA ILE A 227 -1.90 1.15 5.13
C ILE A 227 -2.39 2.06 6.25
N MET A 228 -3.59 2.59 6.10
CA MET A 228 -4.22 3.48 7.08
C MET A 228 -5.56 2.92 7.49
N PHE A 229 -5.94 3.12 8.74
CA PHE A 229 -7.19 2.66 9.33
C PHE A 229 -7.95 3.81 9.96
N ARG A 230 -9.29 3.76 9.87
CA ARG A 230 -10.18 4.73 10.51
C ARG A 230 -10.26 4.53 12.04
N ASP A 231 -10.08 3.28 12.47
CA ASP A 231 -9.97 2.87 13.87
C ASP A 231 -8.76 1.94 13.98
N THR A 232 -7.61 2.56 14.25
CA THR A 232 -6.31 1.86 14.29
C THR A 232 -6.23 0.92 15.49
N GLU A 233 -6.83 1.29 16.63
CA GLU A 233 -6.83 0.45 17.82
C GLU A 233 -7.62 -0.84 17.55
N LEU A 234 -8.82 -0.72 16.97
CA LEU A 234 -9.61 -1.88 16.57
C LEU A 234 -8.86 -2.76 15.57
N ALA A 235 -8.31 -2.17 14.49
CA ALA A 235 -7.59 -2.94 13.48
C ALA A 235 -6.41 -3.69 14.10
N ASN A 236 -5.59 -2.99 14.91
CA ASN A 236 -4.41 -3.56 15.55
C ASN A 236 -4.77 -4.67 16.55
N SER A 237 -5.92 -4.61 17.20
CA SER A 237 -6.35 -5.66 18.13
C SER A 237 -6.44 -7.05 17.49
N GLY A 238 -6.68 -7.11 16.17
CA GLY A 238 -6.76 -8.37 15.42
C GLY A 238 -5.44 -8.80 14.77
N ILE A 239 -4.50 -7.88 14.54
CA ILE A 239 -3.30 -8.14 13.72
C ILE A 239 -1.98 -7.83 14.44
N SER A 240 -2.02 -7.48 15.73
CA SER A 240 -0.81 -7.23 16.52
C SER A 240 -0.38 -8.46 17.28
N PHE A 241 0.92 -8.70 17.32
CA PHE A 241 1.52 -9.82 18.05
C PHE A 241 2.61 -9.30 18.98
N GLY A 242 2.54 -9.71 20.25
CA GLY A 242 3.53 -9.39 21.27
C GLY A 242 4.60 -10.47 21.39
N GLY A 243 5.78 -10.07 21.83
CA GLY A 243 6.88 -10.98 22.18
C GLY A 243 7.75 -10.39 23.28
N SER A 244 8.40 -11.23 24.09
CA SER A 244 9.22 -10.79 25.22
C SER A 244 10.42 -9.91 24.81
N TYR A 245 10.80 -9.96 23.54
CA TYR A 245 11.90 -9.19 22.96
C TYR A 245 11.43 -7.89 22.27
N LEU A 246 10.11 -7.63 22.21
CA LEU A 246 9.55 -6.45 21.60
C LEU A 246 9.25 -5.40 22.67
N ALA A 247 9.58 -4.14 22.40
CA ALA A 247 9.21 -3.03 23.28
C ALA A 247 7.70 -2.72 23.22
N ALA A 248 7.06 -3.02 22.09
CA ALA A 248 5.62 -2.94 21.86
C ALA A 248 5.20 -4.10 20.93
N PRO A 249 3.91 -4.47 20.88
CA PRO A 249 3.45 -5.43 19.91
C PRO A 249 3.77 -5.00 18.48
N ASN A 250 4.24 -5.94 17.65
CA ASN A 250 4.43 -5.70 16.22
C ASN A 250 3.05 -5.69 15.53
N VAL A 251 2.84 -4.76 14.62
CA VAL A 251 1.54 -4.49 13.99
C VAL A 251 1.55 -4.93 12.54
N GLY A 252 0.61 -5.78 12.18
CA GLY A 252 0.38 -6.19 10.79
C GLY A 252 1.59 -6.84 10.14
N LEU A 253 1.79 -6.52 8.86
CA LEU A 253 2.91 -7.00 8.03
C LEU A 253 3.89 -5.84 7.75
N GLN A 254 4.46 -5.30 8.80
CA GLN A 254 5.50 -4.27 8.70
C GLN A 254 6.80 -4.84 8.14
#